data_7c51227dc4ca43bf2f60b5297bbe529e
#
_entry.id   7c51227dc4ca43bf2f60b5297bbe529e
#
_cell.length_a   1.000
_cell.length_b   1.000
_cell.length_c   1.000
_cell.angle_alpha   90.00
_cell.angle_beta   90.00
_cell.angle_gamma   90.00
#
_symmetry.space_group_name_H-M   'P 1'
#
loop_
_entity.id
_entity.type
_entity.pdbx_description
1 polymer ?
#
loop_
_entity_poly.entity_id
_entity_poly.type
_entity_poly.pdbx_seq_one_letter_code
_entity_poly.pdbx_strand_id
1 'polypeptide(L)'
;MAAQSGNGGFLDSYFSISARGSSVRQELLAGLTTFLAMVYSIIVVPNMLGAAGFEQGPVFVATCLIAAFGSLLMGLWAKLPMAIGCAISLTAFTAFSLVLGQGLSIPVALGAIFLMGVLFTLISVTGVRQWILDNLPSGIAHGTGIGIGLFLLLIATNGVGMVIKNEGAGLPVQLGEVTAFPVIMTVLGLAAIFGLERRKVPGGILMVIIAISILGLVFDPKVTWQGFFAMPSLTGEKGSLVGSMDLLGALNPVVIPTVLALVMTAVFDATGTIRAVAGQAGLINERGHIISGGKALTADSVSSMVAGAVGGAPAAVYIESAAGTAAGGKTGLTAALVGVLFLLMIFLSPLSYLVPAYATAPALMYVGLLMLANVTKLDFNDSVDALSGMLCAVFIVLTCNIVTGIMLGFVALVVGRLFAAEWKKLNIGTVIIAVALVIFYAGGWAI
;
A
#
# COMPACT_ATOMS: atom_id res chain seq x y z
N MET A 1 14.93 37.76 23.13
CA MET A 1 15.27 36.35 23.24
C MET A 1 16.38 36.06 22.26
N ALA A 2 17.56 35.73 22.76
CA ALA A 2 18.78 35.59 21.96
C ALA A 2 18.66 34.37 21.06
N ALA A 3 18.85 34.57 19.75
CA ALA A 3 19.05 33.50 18.80
C ALA A 3 20.34 32.77 19.19
N GLN A 4 20.24 31.57 19.71
CA GLN A 4 21.37 30.66 19.79
C GLN A 4 21.77 30.31 18.35
N SER A 5 22.82 30.99 17.87
CA SER A 5 23.59 30.58 16.69
C SER A 5 24.32 29.28 17.04
N GLY A 6 23.58 28.17 17.05
CA GLY A 6 24.17 26.85 17.07
C GLY A 6 24.91 26.63 15.74
N ASN A 7 26.17 26.23 15.81
CA ASN A 7 26.93 25.67 14.69
C ASN A 7 26.17 24.45 14.13
N GLY A 8 25.14 24.69 13.35
CA GLY A 8 24.38 23.64 12.66
C GLY A 8 25.29 23.02 11.62
N GLY A 9 25.69 21.77 11.83
CA GLY A 9 26.45 21.02 10.83
C GLY A 9 25.68 20.94 9.51
N PHE A 10 26.33 20.44 8.44
CA PHE A 10 25.75 20.31 7.10
C PHE A 10 24.33 19.69 7.11
N LEU A 11 24.10 18.67 7.93
CA LEU A 11 22.77 18.02 8.04
C LEU A 11 21.70 18.97 8.57
N ASP A 12 22.01 19.79 9.57
CA ASP A 12 21.04 20.74 10.13
C ASP A 12 20.67 21.82 9.11
N SER A 13 21.65 22.35 8.41
CA SER A 13 21.44 23.35 7.37
C SER A 13 20.62 22.78 6.21
N TYR A 14 20.93 21.57 5.74
CA TYR A 14 20.26 20.95 4.59
C TYR A 14 18.80 20.58 4.89
N PHE A 15 18.54 19.94 6.04
CA PHE A 15 17.22 19.46 6.43
C PHE A 15 16.41 20.45 7.26
N SER A 16 17.03 21.59 7.68
CA SER A 16 16.41 22.60 8.56
C SER A 16 15.93 22.01 9.89
N ILE A 17 16.76 21.15 10.52
CA ILE A 17 16.40 20.36 11.69
C ILE A 17 16.07 21.24 12.88
N SER A 18 16.99 22.15 13.25
CA SER A 18 16.80 23.08 14.36
C SER A 18 15.63 24.04 14.12
N ALA A 19 15.44 24.50 12.86
CA ALA A 19 14.34 25.37 12.47
C ALA A 19 12.96 24.69 12.63
N ARG A 20 12.90 23.36 12.52
CA ARG A 20 11.68 22.57 12.76
C ARG A 20 11.55 22.07 14.20
N GLY A 21 12.43 22.52 15.10
CA GLY A 21 12.39 22.14 16.52
C GLY A 21 12.69 20.66 16.76
N SER A 22 13.68 20.12 16.04
CA SER A 22 14.18 18.75 16.18
C SER A 22 15.70 18.74 16.40
N SER A 23 16.30 17.58 16.53
CA SER A 23 17.74 17.37 16.60
C SER A 23 18.15 16.17 15.73
N VAL A 24 19.41 16.13 15.28
CA VAL A 24 19.92 15.02 14.47
C VAL A 24 19.67 13.67 15.17
N ARG A 25 19.93 13.58 16.47
CA ARG A 25 19.69 12.36 17.26
C ARG A 25 18.21 11.96 17.22
N GLN A 26 17.31 12.92 17.35
CA GLN A 26 15.86 12.67 17.34
C GLN A 26 15.37 12.21 15.97
N GLU A 27 15.87 12.82 14.89
CA GLU A 27 15.58 12.40 13.52
C GLU A 27 16.07 10.99 13.22
N LEU A 28 17.27 10.61 13.70
CA LEU A 28 17.79 9.26 13.53
C LEU A 28 16.98 8.23 14.32
N LEU A 29 16.59 8.53 15.55
CA LEU A 29 15.71 7.65 16.34
C LEU A 29 14.33 7.50 15.68
N ALA A 30 13.78 8.59 15.18
CA ALA A 30 12.51 8.57 14.46
C ALA A 30 12.60 7.75 13.16
N GLY A 31 13.69 7.89 12.41
CA GLY A 31 13.93 7.09 11.21
C GLY A 31 14.06 5.61 11.50
N LEU A 32 14.78 5.24 12.57
CA LEU A 32 14.86 3.85 13.01
C LEU A 32 13.50 3.32 13.44
N THR A 33 12.69 4.11 14.15
CA THR A 33 11.34 3.74 14.56
C THR A 33 10.43 3.51 13.35
N THR A 34 10.46 4.40 12.35
CA THR A 34 9.73 4.23 11.10
C THR A 34 10.18 2.97 10.37
N PHE A 35 11.49 2.77 10.23
CA PHE A 35 12.04 1.58 9.58
C PHE A 35 11.56 0.29 10.25
N LEU A 36 11.67 0.18 11.56
CA LEU A 36 11.21 -1.00 12.30
C LEU A 36 9.70 -1.24 12.16
N ALA A 37 8.91 -0.17 12.02
CA ALA A 37 7.47 -0.29 11.85
C ALA A 37 7.08 -0.79 10.45
N MET A 38 7.90 -0.53 9.40
CA MET A 38 7.55 -0.86 8.01
C MET A 38 8.41 -1.94 7.36
N VAL A 39 9.52 -2.34 7.97
CA VAL A 39 10.47 -3.31 7.37
C VAL A 39 9.85 -4.69 7.09
N TYR A 40 8.77 -5.04 7.76
CA TYR A 40 8.03 -6.28 7.50
C TYR A 40 7.58 -6.40 6.03
N SER A 41 7.41 -5.27 5.34
CA SER A 41 6.98 -5.23 3.94
C SER A 41 7.95 -5.93 2.98
N ILE A 42 9.27 -5.94 3.28
CA ILE A 42 10.25 -6.63 2.43
C ILE A 42 10.07 -8.15 2.43
N ILE A 43 9.28 -8.67 3.35
CA ILE A 43 8.92 -10.07 3.46
C ILE A 43 7.51 -10.32 2.92
N VAL A 44 6.56 -9.48 3.32
CA VAL A 44 5.15 -9.60 2.94
C VAL A 44 4.96 -9.43 1.44
N VAL A 45 5.61 -8.42 0.83
CA VAL A 45 5.46 -8.12 -0.60
C VAL A 45 5.97 -9.25 -1.49
N PRO A 46 7.18 -9.80 -1.30
CA PRO A 46 7.64 -10.96 -2.07
C PRO A 46 6.77 -12.21 -1.90
N ASN A 47 6.22 -12.45 -0.71
CA ASN A 47 5.32 -13.57 -0.49
C ASN A 47 4.00 -13.42 -1.27
N MET A 48 3.43 -12.22 -1.29
CA MET A 48 2.20 -11.93 -2.03
C MET A 48 2.41 -12.04 -3.55
N LEU A 49 3.46 -11.41 -4.08
CA LEU A 49 3.80 -11.48 -5.50
C LEU A 49 4.25 -12.89 -5.89
N GLY A 50 4.93 -13.60 -4.99
CA GLY A 50 5.33 -15.00 -5.16
C GLY A 50 4.13 -15.93 -5.36
N ALA A 51 3.03 -15.71 -4.65
CA ALA A 51 1.77 -16.41 -4.84
C ALA A 51 1.20 -16.21 -6.27
N ALA A 52 1.50 -15.08 -6.91
CA ALA A 52 1.12 -14.78 -8.29
C ALA A 52 2.18 -15.20 -9.33
N GLY A 53 3.21 -15.94 -8.93
CA GLY A 53 4.22 -16.52 -9.81
C GLY A 53 5.46 -15.66 -10.06
N PHE A 54 5.62 -14.53 -9.35
CA PHE A 54 6.89 -13.79 -9.33
C PHE A 54 7.96 -14.57 -8.56
N GLU A 55 9.22 -14.37 -8.89
CA GLU A 55 10.32 -14.96 -8.13
C GLU A 55 10.63 -14.15 -6.87
N GLN A 56 10.56 -14.79 -5.71
CA GLN A 56 10.64 -14.10 -4.41
C GLN A 56 11.95 -13.35 -4.19
N GLY A 57 13.11 -13.94 -4.57
CA GLY A 57 14.42 -13.31 -4.37
C GLY A 57 14.56 -11.99 -5.12
N PRO A 58 14.37 -11.96 -6.46
CA PRO A 58 14.36 -10.72 -7.23
C PRO A 58 13.33 -9.70 -6.75
N VAL A 59 12.13 -10.13 -6.38
CA VAL A 59 11.09 -9.23 -5.82
C VAL A 59 11.50 -8.65 -4.47
N PHE A 60 12.17 -9.42 -3.62
CA PHE A 60 12.71 -8.91 -2.36
C PHE A 60 13.68 -7.75 -2.60
N VAL A 61 14.64 -7.94 -3.52
CA VAL A 61 15.61 -6.89 -3.89
C VAL A 61 14.89 -5.70 -4.51
N ALA A 62 13.93 -5.92 -5.42
CA ALA A 62 13.12 -4.86 -6.02
C ALA A 62 12.36 -4.06 -4.93
N THR A 63 11.73 -4.75 -3.98
CA THR A 63 11.00 -4.11 -2.87
C THR A 63 11.92 -3.22 -2.03
N CYS A 64 13.11 -3.71 -1.68
CA CYS A 64 14.12 -2.92 -0.95
C CYS A 64 14.57 -1.69 -1.75
N LEU A 65 14.83 -1.83 -3.04
CA LEU A 65 15.26 -0.74 -3.91
C LEU A 65 14.17 0.32 -4.08
N ILE A 66 12.90 -0.08 -4.24
CA ILE A 66 11.76 0.82 -4.34
C ILE A 66 11.59 1.61 -3.04
N ALA A 67 11.65 0.92 -1.89
CA ALA A 67 11.54 1.56 -0.59
C ALA A 67 12.71 2.52 -0.32
N ALA A 68 13.93 2.11 -0.70
CA ALA A 68 15.11 2.96 -0.59
C ALA A 68 15.00 4.21 -1.48
N PHE A 69 14.71 4.02 -2.77
CA PHE A 69 14.56 5.11 -3.72
C PHE A 69 13.48 6.10 -3.28
N GLY A 70 12.28 5.60 -2.98
CA GLY A 70 11.14 6.44 -2.60
C GLY A 70 11.40 7.21 -1.30
N SER A 71 11.94 6.54 -0.28
CA SER A 71 12.26 7.18 1.01
C SER A 71 13.39 8.18 0.89
N LEU A 72 14.43 7.90 0.10
CA LEU A 72 15.51 8.86 -0.19
C LEU A 72 14.96 10.07 -0.97
N LEU A 73 14.14 9.85 -1.99
CA LEU A 73 13.53 10.94 -2.76
C LEU A 73 12.64 11.81 -1.87
N MET A 74 11.82 11.21 -1.02
CA MET A 74 10.99 11.92 -0.04
C MET A 74 11.85 12.69 0.96
N GLY A 75 12.91 12.06 1.51
CA GLY A 75 13.78 12.67 2.50
C GLY A 75 14.64 13.79 1.94
N LEU A 76 15.32 13.54 0.83
CA LEU A 76 16.28 14.47 0.26
C LEU A 76 15.61 15.62 -0.51
N TRP A 77 14.60 15.31 -1.33
CA TRP A 77 13.98 16.30 -2.21
C TRP A 77 12.75 16.98 -1.60
N ALA A 78 11.78 16.20 -1.08
CA ALA A 78 10.60 16.78 -0.44
C ALA A 78 10.89 17.28 0.99
N LYS A 79 11.95 16.77 1.63
CA LYS A 79 12.39 17.10 3.01
C LYS A 79 11.31 16.84 4.06
N LEU A 80 10.58 15.71 3.90
CA LEU A 80 9.50 15.29 4.79
C LEU A 80 9.84 13.98 5.50
N PRO A 81 9.38 13.79 6.75
CA PRO A 81 9.66 12.61 7.57
C PRO A 81 8.75 11.43 7.23
N MET A 82 8.55 11.17 5.94
CA MET A 82 7.63 10.15 5.44
C MET A 82 8.39 9.14 4.61
N ALA A 83 8.29 7.86 4.96
CA ALA A 83 8.91 6.79 4.19
C ALA A 83 7.94 6.29 3.11
N ILE A 84 8.52 5.88 1.98
CA ILE A 84 7.81 5.25 0.86
C ILE A 84 8.26 3.80 0.76
N GLY A 85 7.35 2.92 0.38
CA GLY A 85 7.64 1.51 0.09
C GLY A 85 6.55 0.92 -0.79
N CYS A 86 6.63 -0.37 -1.12
CA CYS A 86 5.59 -1.05 -1.89
C CYS A 86 4.30 -1.13 -1.06
N ALA A 87 3.24 -0.48 -1.52
CA ALA A 87 1.95 -0.47 -0.82
C ALA A 87 1.35 -1.87 -0.74
N ILE A 88 1.06 -2.35 0.48
CA ILE A 88 0.52 -3.70 0.71
C ILE A 88 -0.81 -3.89 -0.03
N SER A 89 -1.70 -2.88 0.02
CA SER A 89 -3.00 -2.89 -0.67
C SER A 89 -2.87 -3.02 -2.18
N LEU A 90 -1.99 -2.23 -2.79
CA LEU A 90 -1.73 -2.26 -4.23
C LEU A 90 -0.92 -3.50 -4.65
N THR A 91 -0.09 -4.04 -3.75
CA THR A 91 0.58 -5.33 -3.96
C THR A 91 -0.44 -6.47 -4.04
N ALA A 92 -1.41 -6.48 -3.10
CA ALA A 92 -2.50 -7.45 -3.13
C ALA A 92 -3.34 -7.33 -4.42
N PHE A 93 -3.63 -6.12 -4.83
CA PHE A 93 -4.33 -5.87 -6.08
C PHE A 93 -3.54 -6.39 -7.28
N THR A 94 -2.24 -6.12 -7.34
CA THR A 94 -1.37 -6.62 -8.41
C THR A 94 -1.34 -8.14 -8.46
N ALA A 95 -1.09 -8.80 -7.31
CA ALA A 95 -0.96 -10.25 -7.26
C ALA A 95 -2.28 -10.97 -7.51
N PHE A 96 -3.32 -10.62 -6.77
CA PHE A 96 -4.55 -11.41 -6.69
C PHE A 96 -5.64 -10.93 -7.63
N SER A 97 -5.71 -9.64 -7.96
CA SER A 97 -6.70 -9.12 -8.92
C SER A 97 -6.16 -9.11 -10.34
N LEU A 98 -4.96 -8.53 -10.59
CA LEU A 98 -4.42 -8.41 -11.93
C LEU A 98 -3.90 -9.76 -12.48
N VAL A 99 -2.94 -10.36 -11.77
CA VAL A 99 -2.26 -11.55 -12.30
C VAL A 99 -3.13 -12.79 -12.13
N LEU A 100 -3.59 -13.10 -10.92
CA LEU A 100 -4.37 -14.32 -10.67
C LEU A 100 -5.84 -14.17 -11.09
N GLY A 101 -6.47 -13.02 -10.85
CA GLY A 101 -7.89 -12.80 -11.12
C GLY A 101 -8.18 -12.54 -12.60
N GLN A 102 -7.47 -11.62 -13.22
CA GLN A 102 -7.65 -11.26 -14.63
C GLN A 102 -6.75 -12.05 -15.58
N GLY A 103 -5.84 -12.89 -15.07
CA GLY A 103 -4.94 -13.70 -15.89
C GLY A 103 -3.89 -12.87 -16.65
N LEU A 104 -3.59 -11.65 -16.21
CA LEU A 104 -2.57 -10.83 -16.87
C LEU A 104 -1.18 -11.44 -16.67
N SER A 105 -0.36 -11.42 -17.72
CA SER A 105 1.03 -11.80 -17.58
C SER A 105 1.78 -10.80 -16.68
N ILE A 106 2.82 -11.28 -16.01
CA ILE A 106 3.67 -10.44 -15.14
C ILE A 106 4.20 -9.20 -15.87
N PRO A 107 4.73 -9.29 -17.12
CA PRO A 107 5.17 -8.11 -17.86
C PRO A 107 4.07 -7.08 -18.10
N VAL A 108 2.84 -7.51 -18.41
CA VAL A 108 1.71 -6.61 -18.62
C VAL A 108 1.28 -5.94 -17.30
N ALA A 109 1.27 -6.70 -16.20
CA ALA A 109 0.99 -6.13 -14.87
C ALA A 109 2.04 -5.08 -14.46
N LEU A 110 3.33 -5.34 -14.72
CA LEU A 110 4.40 -4.35 -14.49
C LEU A 110 4.26 -3.12 -15.40
N GLY A 111 3.84 -3.31 -16.65
CA GLY A 111 3.50 -2.23 -17.58
C GLY A 111 2.34 -1.37 -17.06
N ALA A 112 1.31 -2.00 -16.51
CA ALA A 112 0.17 -1.31 -15.90
C ALA A 112 0.61 -0.47 -14.67
N ILE A 113 1.50 -1.01 -13.82
CA ILE A 113 2.08 -0.27 -12.68
C ILE A 113 2.90 0.93 -13.16
N PHE A 114 3.73 0.74 -14.17
CA PHE A 114 4.52 1.83 -14.75
C PHE A 114 3.62 2.94 -15.32
N LEU A 115 2.62 2.59 -16.13
CA LEU A 115 1.65 3.54 -16.68
C LEU A 115 0.86 4.25 -15.59
N MET A 116 0.44 3.53 -14.55
CA MET A 116 -0.17 4.12 -13.36
C MET A 116 0.75 5.17 -12.75
N GLY A 117 2.03 4.86 -12.54
CA GLY A 117 3.02 5.79 -12.01
C GLY A 117 3.20 7.04 -12.88
N VAL A 118 3.23 6.89 -14.21
CA VAL A 118 3.30 8.00 -15.17
C VAL A 118 2.06 8.89 -15.07
N LEU A 119 0.86 8.30 -15.12
CA LEU A 119 -0.39 9.06 -15.03
C LEU A 119 -0.52 9.75 -13.66
N PHE A 120 -0.17 9.06 -12.58
CA PHE A 120 -0.19 9.64 -11.24
C PHE A 120 0.82 10.80 -11.12
N THR A 121 1.99 10.69 -11.73
CA THR A 121 2.99 11.78 -11.78
C THR A 121 2.43 12.98 -12.53
N LEU A 122 1.83 12.78 -13.72
CA LEU A 122 1.19 13.85 -14.49
C LEU A 122 0.08 14.55 -13.68
N ILE A 123 -0.77 13.79 -13.03
CA ILE A 123 -1.84 14.29 -12.15
C ILE A 123 -1.24 15.11 -10.98
N SER A 124 -0.15 14.63 -10.39
CA SER A 124 0.49 15.28 -9.24
C SER A 124 1.16 16.61 -9.59
N VAL A 125 1.73 16.72 -10.81
CA VAL A 125 2.46 17.92 -11.26
C VAL A 125 1.53 18.97 -11.85
N THR A 126 0.44 18.55 -12.55
CA THR A 126 -0.45 19.46 -13.29
C THR A 126 -1.54 20.11 -12.44
N GLY A 127 -1.68 19.71 -11.16
CA GLY A 127 -2.77 20.20 -10.31
C GLY A 127 -4.15 19.58 -10.58
N VAL A 128 -4.29 18.71 -11.58
CA VAL A 128 -5.51 17.93 -11.87
C VAL A 128 -5.94 17.11 -10.66
N ARG A 129 -4.98 16.77 -9.79
CA ARG A 129 -5.26 16.09 -8.53
C ARG A 129 -6.29 16.82 -7.66
N GLN A 130 -6.17 18.16 -7.52
CA GLN A 130 -7.13 18.90 -6.71
C GLN A 130 -8.53 18.76 -7.30
N TRP A 131 -8.64 18.83 -8.63
CA TRP A 131 -9.90 18.59 -9.32
C TRP A 131 -10.44 17.18 -9.05
N ILE A 132 -9.59 16.14 -9.08
CA ILE A 132 -10.00 14.77 -8.77
C ILE A 132 -10.51 14.69 -7.33
N LEU A 133 -9.78 15.23 -6.35
CA LEU A 133 -10.18 15.18 -4.94
C LEU A 133 -11.48 15.93 -4.66
N ASP A 134 -11.70 17.06 -5.35
CA ASP A 134 -12.91 17.85 -5.19
C ASP A 134 -14.13 17.21 -5.87
N ASN A 135 -13.91 16.32 -6.84
CA ASN A 135 -14.96 15.66 -7.62
C ASN A 135 -15.21 14.20 -7.23
N LEU A 136 -14.35 13.63 -6.40
CA LEU A 136 -14.51 12.27 -5.94
C LEU A 136 -15.35 12.20 -4.67
N PRO A 137 -16.44 11.40 -4.68
CA PRO A 137 -17.28 11.21 -3.51
C PRO A 137 -16.49 10.59 -2.35
N SER A 138 -16.60 11.20 -1.17
CA SER A 138 -15.88 10.74 0.01
C SER A 138 -16.28 9.32 0.42
N GLY A 139 -17.54 8.96 0.25
CA GLY A 139 -18.05 7.61 0.53
C GLY A 139 -17.37 6.55 -0.31
N ILE A 140 -17.18 6.79 -1.63
CA ILE A 140 -16.48 5.83 -2.50
C ILE A 140 -15.00 5.74 -2.14
N ALA A 141 -14.34 6.86 -1.81
CA ALA A 141 -12.95 6.86 -1.39
C ALA A 141 -12.73 6.00 -0.13
N HIS A 142 -13.56 6.21 0.90
CA HIS A 142 -13.50 5.41 2.13
C HIS A 142 -13.96 3.98 1.90
N GLY A 143 -15.01 3.77 1.07
CA GLY A 143 -15.51 2.46 0.67
C GLY A 143 -14.46 1.62 -0.03
N THR A 144 -13.64 2.21 -0.91
CA THR A 144 -12.51 1.53 -1.55
C THR A 144 -11.51 1.05 -0.50
N GLY A 145 -11.16 1.90 0.47
CA GLY A 145 -10.27 1.50 1.56
C GLY A 145 -10.83 0.35 2.40
N ILE A 146 -12.11 0.40 2.75
CA ILE A 146 -12.81 -0.68 3.49
C ILE A 146 -12.78 -1.98 2.65
N GLY A 147 -13.12 -1.89 1.36
CA GLY A 147 -13.15 -3.04 0.46
C GLY A 147 -11.79 -3.72 0.30
N ILE A 148 -10.72 -2.94 0.14
CA ILE A 148 -9.36 -3.46 0.09
C ILE A 148 -9.00 -4.11 1.44
N GLY A 149 -9.39 -3.52 2.58
CA GLY A 149 -9.17 -4.12 3.89
C GLY A 149 -9.83 -5.50 4.02
N LEU A 150 -11.09 -5.62 3.63
CA LEU A 150 -11.81 -6.91 3.59
C LEU A 150 -11.15 -7.90 2.62
N PHE A 151 -10.68 -7.42 1.47
CA PHE A 151 -10.01 -8.25 0.48
C PHE A 151 -8.69 -8.80 1.02
N LEU A 152 -7.89 -7.99 1.75
CA LEU A 152 -6.69 -8.47 2.44
C LEU A 152 -7.00 -9.56 3.48
N LEU A 153 -8.09 -9.40 4.24
CA LEU A 153 -8.55 -10.43 5.19
C LEU A 153 -8.91 -11.73 4.47
N LEU A 154 -9.62 -11.65 3.35
CA LEU A 154 -9.98 -12.82 2.55
C LEU A 154 -8.74 -13.53 2.01
N ILE A 155 -7.77 -12.79 1.45
CA ILE A 155 -6.51 -13.33 0.94
C ILE A 155 -5.72 -14.02 2.06
N ALA A 156 -5.56 -13.34 3.20
CA ALA A 156 -4.78 -13.88 4.32
C ALA A 156 -5.41 -15.15 4.89
N THR A 157 -6.72 -15.17 5.07
CA THR A 157 -7.44 -16.33 5.61
C THR A 157 -7.50 -17.49 4.63
N ASN A 158 -7.63 -17.21 3.32
CA ASN A 158 -7.59 -18.24 2.28
C ASN A 158 -6.17 -18.82 2.13
N GLY A 159 -5.13 -17.96 2.14
CA GLY A 159 -3.74 -18.40 2.00
C GLY A 159 -3.25 -19.36 3.09
N VAL A 160 -3.84 -19.32 4.28
CA VAL A 160 -3.52 -20.25 5.38
C VAL A 160 -4.50 -21.41 5.51
N GLY A 161 -5.53 -21.46 4.65
CA GLY A 161 -6.55 -22.51 4.69
C GLY A 161 -7.60 -22.36 5.77
N MET A 162 -7.74 -21.16 6.39
CA MET A 162 -8.79 -20.85 7.35
C MET A 162 -10.15 -20.68 6.67
N VAL A 163 -10.16 -20.03 5.50
CA VAL A 163 -11.31 -19.92 4.61
C VAL A 163 -10.96 -20.62 3.31
N ILE A 164 -11.75 -21.59 2.92
CA ILE A 164 -11.51 -22.41 1.70
C ILE A 164 -12.70 -22.34 0.75
N LYS A 165 -12.45 -22.68 -0.50
CA LYS A 165 -13.52 -22.82 -1.49
C LYS A 165 -14.48 -23.93 -1.05
N ASN A 166 -15.77 -23.66 -1.10
CA ASN A 166 -16.78 -24.68 -0.92
C ASN A 166 -17.07 -25.38 -2.26
N GLU A 167 -16.81 -26.68 -2.34
CA GLU A 167 -17.08 -27.48 -3.53
C GLU A 167 -18.52 -28.00 -3.57
N GLY A 168 -19.29 -27.83 -2.49
CA GLY A 168 -20.69 -28.23 -2.42
C GLY A 168 -21.65 -27.20 -3.04
N ALA A 169 -22.94 -27.50 -3.01
CA ALA A 169 -24.01 -26.65 -3.54
C ALA A 169 -24.34 -25.42 -2.65
N GLY A 170 -23.51 -25.12 -1.64
CA GLY A 170 -23.71 -24.03 -0.70
C GLY A 170 -23.10 -22.71 -1.13
N LEU A 171 -22.74 -21.88 -0.14
CA LEU A 171 -22.03 -20.62 -0.37
C LEU A 171 -20.62 -20.86 -0.95
N PRO A 172 -20.04 -19.87 -1.68
CA PRO A 172 -18.75 -20.03 -2.37
C PRO A 172 -17.57 -20.39 -1.48
N VAL A 173 -17.65 -20.03 -0.19
CA VAL A 173 -16.59 -20.25 0.81
C VAL A 173 -17.12 -20.97 2.03
N GLN A 174 -16.24 -21.69 2.69
CA GLN A 174 -16.51 -22.38 3.94
C GLN A 174 -15.32 -22.30 4.89
N LEU A 175 -15.55 -22.63 6.16
CA LEU A 175 -14.50 -22.75 7.15
C LEU A 175 -13.61 -23.95 6.84
N GLY A 176 -12.30 -23.75 6.81
CA GLY A 176 -11.32 -24.82 6.66
C GLY A 176 -10.98 -25.49 7.98
N GLU A 177 -9.85 -26.18 8.02
CA GLU A 177 -9.37 -26.88 9.22
C GLU A 177 -8.73 -25.89 10.19
N VAL A 178 -9.50 -25.46 11.21
CA VAL A 178 -9.06 -24.45 12.20
C VAL A 178 -7.98 -24.97 13.15
N THR A 179 -7.81 -26.29 13.25
CA THR A 179 -6.78 -26.96 14.07
C THR A 179 -5.46 -27.11 13.34
N ALA A 180 -5.41 -26.78 12.05
CA ALA A 180 -4.17 -26.83 11.28
C ALA A 180 -3.12 -25.86 11.82
N PHE A 181 -1.87 -26.31 11.86
CA PHE A 181 -0.74 -25.50 12.37
C PHE A 181 -0.67 -24.09 11.76
N PRO A 182 -0.82 -23.89 10.42
CA PRO A 182 -0.82 -22.57 9.83
C PRO A 182 -1.92 -21.65 10.37
N VAL A 183 -3.13 -22.19 10.59
CA VAL A 183 -4.27 -21.41 11.08
C VAL A 183 -4.05 -21.00 12.54
N ILE A 184 -3.61 -21.93 13.38
CA ILE A 184 -3.30 -21.64 14.80
C ILE A 184 -2.21 -20.57 14.90
N MET A 185 -1.13 -20.69 14.15
CA MET A 185 -0.04 -19.71 14.14
C MET A 185 -0.53 -18.34 13.66
N THR A 186 -1.40 -18.29 12.67
CA THR A 186 -1.99 -17.04 12.17
C THR A 186 -2.83 -16.34 13.24
N VAL A 187 -3.71 -17.07 13.92
CA VAL A 187 -4.58 -16.50 14.96
C VAL A 187 -3.76 -16.01 16.17
N LEU A 188 -2.82 -16.84 16.64
CA LEU A 188 -1.93 -16.45 17.74
C LEU A 188 -1.04 -15.25 17.37
N GLY A 189 -0.53 -15.25 16.15
CA GLY A 189 0.27 -14.13 15.62
C GLY A 189 -0.52 -12.83 15.57
N LEU A 190 -1.77 -12.87 15.09
CA LEU A 190 -2.64 -11.69 15.05
C LEU A 190 -2.92 -11.17 16.46
N ALA A 191 -3.23 -12.03 17.39
CA ALA A 191 -3.44 -11.65 18.80
C ALA A 191 -2.17 -11.05 19.42
N ALA A 192 -0.98 -11.61 19.12
CA ALA A 192 0.29 -11.07 19.56
C ALA A 192 0.56 -9.68 18.96
N ILE A 193 0.28 -9.46 17.66
CA ILE A 193 0.38 -8.15 17.02
C ILE A 193 -0.50 -7.13 17.75
N PHE A 194 -1.77 -7.46 18.05
CA PHE A 194 -2.65 -6.56 18.81
C PHE A 194 -2.05 -6.16 20.17
N GLY A 195 -1.47 -7.11 20.87
CA GLY A 195 -0.84 -6.87 22.17
C GLY A 195 0.38 -5.95 22.07
N LEU A 196 1.27 -6.22 21.11
CA LEU A 196 2.51 -5.45 20.91
C LEU A 196 2.20 -4.02 20.40
N GLU A 197 1.28 -3.88 19.44
CA GLU A 197 0.85 -2.58 18.93
C GLU A 197 0.16 -1.73 20.02
N ARG A 198 -0.68 -2.36 20.85
CA ARG A 198 -1.29 -1.68 22.01
C ARG A 198 -0.23 -1.15 22.99
N ARG A 199 0.88 -1.89 23.16
CA ARG A 199 2.02 -1.48 23.98
C ARG A 199 2.98 -0.55 23.27
N LYS A 200 2.72 -0.21 22.00
CA LYS A 200 3.57 0.65 21.15
C LYS A 200 5.01 0.13 21.03
N VAL A 201 5.16 -1.20 20.92
CA VAL A 201 6.47 -1.84 20.74
C VAL A 201 6.93 -1.60 19.28
N PRO A 202 8.03 -0.89 19.05
CA PRO A 202 8.53 -0.68 17.70
C PRO A 202 8.88 -1.99 17.02
N GLY A 203 8.39 -2.20 15.79
CA GLY A 203 8.65 -3.44 15.04
C GLY A 203 7.90 -4.68 15.56
N GLY A 204 6.81 -4.49 16.33
CA GLY A 204 6.01 -5.59 16.87
C GLY A 204 5.55 -6.58 15.82
N ILE A 205 5.13 -6.11 14.63
CA ILE A 205 4.74 -6.95 13.50
C ILE A 205 5.91 -7.82 13.04
N LEU A 206 7.09 -7.23 12.84
CA LEU A 206 8.29 -7.97 12.42
C LEU A 206 8.69 -9.02 13.46
N MET A 207 8.63 -8.67 14.75
CA MET A 207 8.95 -9.62 15.84
C MET A 207 8.04 -10.86 15.80
N VAL A 208 6.75 -10.68 15.53
CA VAL A 208 5.79 -11.78 15.39
C VAL A 208 6.10 -12.63 14.15
N ILE A 209 6.40 -11.99 13.00
CA ILE A 209 6.79 -12.72 11.78
C ILE A 209 8.03 -13.57 12.05
N ILE A 210 9.07 -13.01 12.67
CA ILE A 210 10.30 -13.75 13.02
C ILE A 210 9.99 -14.91 13.96
N ALA A 211 9.23 -14.67 15.02
CA ALA A 211 8.88 -15.71 16.00
C ALA A 211 8.14 -16.88 15.33
N ILE A 212 7.14 -16.61 14.51
CA ILE A 212 6.39 -17.65 13.79
C ILE A 212 7.27 -18.36 12.77
N SER A 213 8.17 -17.64 12.08
CA SER A 213 9.09 -18.24 11.12
C SER A 213 10.08 -19.20 11.79
N ILE A 214 10.56 -18.85 13.00
CA ILE A 214 11.41 -19.76 13.81
C ILE A 214 10.62 -21.00 14.23
N LEU A 215 9.37 -20.83 14.66
CA LEU A 215 8.51 -21.98 14.96
C LEU A 215 8.24 -22.82 13.71
N GLY A 216 8.02 -22.17 12.56
CA GLY A 216 7.90 -22.85 11.27
C GLY A 216 9.13 -23.68 10.92
N LEU A 217 10.34 -23.13 11.11
CA LEU A 217 11.59 -23.85 10.85
C LEU A 217 11.73 -25.14 11.72
N VAL A 218 11.15 -25.12 12.93
CA VAL A 218 11.21 -26.26 13.86
C VAL A 218 10.12 -27.29 13.56
N PHE A 219 8.90 -26.85 13.22
CA PHE A 219 7.71 -27.71 13.15
C PHE A 219 7.20 -27.97 11.73
N ASP A 220 7.62 -27.18 10.73
CA ASP A 220 7.19 -27.32 9.34
C ASP A 220 8.37 -27.75 8.44
N PRO A 221 8.40 -29.01 7.97
CA PRO A 221 9.47 -29.50 7.08
C PRO A 221 9.62 -28.77 5.75
N LYS A 222 8.61 -27.97 5.36
CA LYS A 222 8.64 -27.17 4.14
C LYS A 222 9.47 -25.90 4.28
N VAL A 223 9.70 -25.44 5.51
CA VAL A 223 10.51 -24.25 5.79
C VAL A 223 11.97 -24.65 5.85
N THR A 224 12.77 -24.16 4.91
CA THR A 224 14.19 -24.53 4.79
C THR A 224 15.08 -23.32 4.98
N TRP A 225 16.21 -23.54 5.63
CA TRP A 225 17.23 -22.53 5.83
C TRP A 225 18.12 -22.40 4.58
N GLN A 226 18.16 -21.18 3.98
CA GLN A 226 18.95 -20.90 2.78
C GLN A 226 20.13 -19.92 3.02
N GLY A 227 20.43 -19.62 4.27
CA GLY A 227 21.48 -18.66 4.64
C GLY A 227 20.95 -17.27 5.01
N PHE A 228 21.86 -16.39 5.43
CA PHE A 228 21.53 -15.01 5.80
C PHE A 228 21.77 -14.01 4.66
N PHE A 229 22.83 -14.22 3.91
CA PHE A 229 23.32 -13.24 2.94
C PHE A 229 23.39 -13.84 1.54
N ALA A 230 22.97 -13.05 0.55
CA ALA A 230 23.22 -13.32 -0.85
C ALA A 230 23.61 -12.02 -1.58
N MET A 231 24.29 -12.15 -2.71
CA MET A 231 24.49 -11.01 -3.59
C MET A 231 23.14 -10.59 -4.18
N PRO A 232 22.78 -9.30 -4.10
CA PRO A 232 21.50 -8.84 -4.61
C PRO A 232 21.41 -9.08 -6.11
N SER A 233 20.31 -9.69 -6.56
CA SER A 233 20.02 -9.92 -7.97
C SER A 233 18.56 -9.58 -8.26
N LEU A 234 18.35 -8.83 -9.34
CA LEU A 234 17.03 -8.59 -9.94
C LEU A 234 16.75 -9.56 -11.09
N THR A 235 17.68 -10.48 -11.34
CA THR A 235 17.56 -11.54 -12.34
C THR A 235 17.37 -12.87 -11.60
N GLY A 236 16.31 -13.56 -11.93
CA GLY A 236 16.03 -14.90 -11.45
C GLY A 236 16.12 -15.93 -12.55
N GLU A 237 15.63 -17.14 -12.30
CA GLU A 237 15.59 -18.24 -13.27
C GLU A 237 14.73 -17.91 -14.50
N LYS A 238 13.66 -17.10 -14.30
CA LYS A 238 12.72 -16.67 -15.34
C LYS A 238 13.21 -15.43 -16.12
N GLY A 239 14.37 -14.90 -15.77
CA GLY A 239 14.94 -13.71 -16.39
C GLY A 239 15.00 -12.49 -15.49
N SER A 240 15.33 -11.33 -16.07
CA SER A 240 15.41 -10.07 -15.33
C SER A 240 14.02 -9.46 -15.13
N LEU A 241 13.73 -8.99 -13.91
CA LEU A 241 12.54 -8.18 -13.64
C LEU A 241 12.70 -6.74 -14.15
N VAL A 242 13.94 -6.23 -14.19
CA VAL A 242 14.21 -4.86 -14.63
C VAL A 242 13.90 -4.70 -16.11
N GLY A 243 13.02 -3.75 -16.42
CA GLY A 243 12.64 -3.46 -17.81
C GLY A 243 11.79 -4.55 -18.48
N SER A 244 11.36 -5.59 -17.75
CA SER A 244 10.52 -6.66 -18.30
C SER A 244 9.05 -6.24 -18.53
N MET A 245 8.71 -4.99 -18.24
CA MET A 245 7.37 -4.44 -18.42
C MET A 245 6.96 -4.40 -19.89
N ASP A 246 5.76 -4.91 -20.17
CA ASP A 246 5.11 -4.81 -21.47
C ASP A 246 4.14 -3.62 -21.49
N LEU A 247 4.63 -2.49 -22.03
CA LEU A 247 3.84 -1.25 -22.13
C LEU A 247 2.75 -1.36 -23.20
N LEU A 248 2.99 -2.09 -24.29
CA LEU A 248 1.99 -2.25 -25.35
C LEU A 248 0.84 -3.13 -24.87
N GLY A 249 1.14 -4.21 -24.17
CA GLY A 249 0.13 -5.03 -23.52
C GLY A 249 -0.67 -4.26 -22.46
N ALA A 250 -0.02 -3.39 -21.70
CA ALA A 250 -0.68 -2.57 -20.69
C ALA A 250 -1.55 -1.44 -21.28
N LEU A 251 -1.29 -1.00 -22.51
CA LEU A 251 -2.14 -0.05 -23.25
C LEU A 251 -3.33 -0.73 -23.95
N ASN A 252 -3.49 -2.04 -23.82
CA ASN A 252 -4.65 -2.74 -24.34
C ASN A 252 -5.92 -2.17 -23.67
N PRO A 253 -7.01 -1.90 -24.44
CA PRO A 253 -8.29 -1.44 -23.90
C PRO A 253 -8.83 -2.26 -22.71
N VAL A 254 -8.54 -3.55 -22.67
CA VAL A 254 -8.92 -4.43 -21.54
C VAL A 254 -8.18 -4.09 -20.24
N VAL A 255 -6.95 -3.58 -20.32
CA VAL A 255 -6.09 -3.27 -19.15
C VAL A 255 -6.24 -1.82 -18.70
N ILE A 256 -6.63 -0.91 -19.57
CA ILE A 256 -6.77 0.53 -19.25
C ILE A 256 -7.67 0.81 -18.05
N PRO A 257 -8.86 0.19 -17.88
CA PRO A 257 -9.69 0.40 -16.69
C PRO A 257 -8.97 0.06 -15.40
N THR A 258 -8.17 -0.99 -15.44
CA THR A 258 -7.34 -1.44 -14.32
C THR A 258 -6.24 -0.41 -13.97
N VAL A 259 -5.57 0.15 -14.98
CA VAL A 259 -4.60 1.24 -14.78
C VAL A 259 -5.28 2.45 -14.14
N LEU A 260 -6.46 2.82 -14.60
CA LEU A 260 -7.23 3.94 -14.02
C LEU A 260 -7.66 3.65 -12.57
N ALA A 261 -8.09 2.43 -12.26
CA ALA A 261 -8.42 2.04 -10.90
C ALA A 261 -7.19 2.07 -9.97
N LEU A 262 -6.03 1.62 -10.45
CA LEU A 262 -4.76 1.76 -9.73
C LEU A 262 -4.42 3.22 -9.45
N VAL A 263 -4.55 4.10 -10.45
CA VAL A 263 -4.32 5.55 -10.28
C VAL A 263 -5.25 6.13 -9.24
N MET A 264 -6.55 5.85 -9.32
CA MET A 264 -7.53 6.35 -8.37
C MET A 264 -7.22 5.88 -6.95
N THR A 265 -6.97 4.59 -6.79
CA THR A 265 -6.60 4.01 -5.48
C THR A 265 -5.33 4.66 -4.91
N ALA A 266 -4.29 4.81 -5.74
CA ALA A 266 -3.04 5.44 -5.33
C ALA A 266 -3.20 6.91 -4.93
N VAL A 267 -3.98 7.69 -5.70
CA VAL A 267 -4.26 9.11 -5.39
C VAL A 267 -4.96 9.26 -4.04
N PHE A 268 -5.92 8.38 -3.72
CA PHE A 268 -6.62 8.42 -2.44
C PHE A 268 -5.73 8.01 -1.29
N ASP A 269 -5.04 6.89 -1.44
CA ASP A 269 -4.17 6.34 -0.41
C ASP A 269 -3.05 7.33 -0.06
N ALA A 270 -2.35 7.85 -1.06
CA ALA A 270 -1.31 8.85 -0.88
C ALA A 270 -1.83 10.13 -0.20
N THR A 271 -3.00 10.62 -0.61
CA THR A 271 -3.56 11.85 -0.07
C THR A 271 -3.92 11.71 1.41
N GLY A 272 -4.59 10.63 1.75
CA GLY A 272 -5.01 10.34 3.12
C GLY A 272 -3.80 10.18 4.04
N THR A 273 -2.83 9.36 3.61
CA THR A 273 -1.64 9.03 4.39
C THR A 273 -0.70 10.23 4.56
N ILE A 274 -0.39 10.95 3.47
CA ILE A 274 0.47 12.13 3.55
C ILE A 274 -0.15 13.19 4.48
N ARG A 275 -1.47 13.41 4.40
CA ARG A 275 -2.15 14.37 5.26
C ARG A 275 -2.15 13.95 6.73
N ALA A 276 -2.38 12.68 7.02
CA ALA A 276 -2.36 12.14 8.37
C ALA A 276 -0.97 12.28 9.02
N VAL A 277 0.08 11.86 8.31
CA VAL A 277 1.47 11.93 8.82
C VAL A 277 1.95 13.38 8.92
N ALA A 278 1.61 14.24 7.94
CA ALA A 278 1.95 15.67 8.00
C ALA A 278 1.26 16.37 9.17
N GLY A 279 0.01 16.05 9.44
CA GLY A 279 -0.74 16.57 10.58
C GLY A 279 -0.08 16.22 11.91
N GLN A 280 0.30 14.95 12.07
CA GLN A 280 1.00 14.49 13.28
C GLN A 280 2.37 15.11 13.46
N ALA A 281 3.10 15.33 12.37
CA ALA A 281 4.42 15.98 12.40
C ALA A 281 4.35 17.52 12.58
N GLY A 282 3.15 18.13 12.58
CA GLY A 282 2.96 19.58 12.64
C GLY A 282 3.42 20.29 11.36
N LEU A 283 3.31 19.63 10.20
CA LEU A 283 3.73 20.14 8.90
C LEU A 283 2.56 20.64 8.03
N ILE A 284 1.44 20.97 8.66
CA ILE A 284 0.30 21.63 8.03
C ILE A 284 0.32 23.09 8.46
N ASN A 285 0.31 24.02 7.48
CA ASN A 285 0.30 25.45 7.76
C ASN A 285 -1.12 25.93 8.18
N GLU A 286 -1.20 27.21 8.62
CA GLU A 286 -2.46 27.82 9.06
C GLU A 286 -3.57 27.84 7.99
N ARG A 287 -3.21 27.73 6.71
CA ARG A 287 -4.14 27.64 5.58
C ARG A 287 -4.57 26.20 5.26
N GLY A 288 -4.18 25.21 6.07
CA GLY A 288 -4.49 23.80 5.88
C GLY A 288 -3.67 23.09 4.80
N HIS A 289 -2.63 23.74 4.24
CA HIS A 289 -1.78 23.14 3.22
C HIS A 289 -0.58 22.44 3.85
N ILE A 290 -0.21 21.30 3.29
CA ILE A 290 0.96 20.53 3.70
C ILE A 290 2.22 21.21 3.16
N ILE A 291 3.20 21.47 4.03
CA ILE A 291 4.51 21.99 3.64
C ILE A 291 5.15 21.00 2.67
N SER A 292 5.56 21.47 1.50
CA SER A 292 6.10 20.62 0.41
C SER A 292 5.16 19.48 -0.07
N GLY A 293 3.84 19.59 0.14
CA GLY A 293 2.88 18.54 -0.21
C GLY A 293 2.91 18.13 -1.69
N GLY A 294 3.10 19.06 -2.62
CA GLY A 294 3.26 18.76 -4.05
C GLY A 294 4.50 17.88 -4.33
N LYS A 295 5.64 18.19 -3.66
CA LYS A 295 6.85 17.37 -3.79
C LYS A 295 6.65 15.96 -3.19
N ALA A 296 5.94 15.85 -2.07
CA ALA A 296 5.63 14.55 -1.47
C ALA A 296 4.87 13.64 -2.44
N LEU A 297 3.86 14.18 -3.10
CA LEU A 297 3.07 13.44 -4.08
C LEU A 297 3.84 13.07 -5.33
N THR A 298 4.68 13.99 -5.81
CA THR A 298 5.56 13.67 -6.94
C THR A 298 6.57 12.60 -6.55
N ALA A 299 7.12 12.63 -5.33
CA ALA A 299 8.01 11.58 -4.85
C ALA A 299 7.30 10.22 -4.80
N ASP A 300 6.07 10.20 -4.32
CA ASP A 300 5.24 9.01 -4.25
C ASP A 300 4.93 8.43 -5.63
N SER A 301 4.44 9.26 -6.54
CA SER A 301 4.09 8.84 -7.91
C SER A 301 5.28 8.40 -8.74
N VAL A 302 6.42 9.10 -8.66
CA VAL A 302 7.67 8.70 -9.33
C VAL A 302 8.19 7.37 -8.77
N SER A 303 8.02 7.14 -7.45
CA SER A 303 8.41 5.86 -6.84
C SER A 303 7.58 4.70 -7.39
N SER A 304 6.29 4.91 -7.66
CA SER A 304 5.42 3.92 -8.32
C SER A 304 5.84 3.65 -9.77
N MET A 305 6.27 4.70 -10.52
CA MET A 305 6.81 4.52 -11.85
C MET A 305 8.08 3.67 -11.83
N VAL A 306 9.01 3.97 -10.90
CA VAL A 306 10.23 3.18 -10.71
C VAL A 306 9.88 1.74 -10.30
N ALA A 307 8.85 1.53 -9.49
CA ALA A 307 8.42 0.20 -9.08
C ALA A 307 8.05 -0.70 -10.27
N GLY A 308 7.28 -0.20 -11.23
CA GLY A 308 6.98 -0.93 -12.47
C GLY A 308 8.23 -1.24 -13.30
N ALA A 309 9.18 -0.30 -13.37
CA ALA A 309 10.43 -0.46 -14.14
C ALA A 309 11.39 -1.47 -13.50
N VAL A 310 11.45 -1.55 -12.17
CA VAL A 310 12.34 -2.45 -11.42
C VAL A 310 11.72 -3.83 -11.21
N GLY A 311 10.42 -3.97 -11.42
CA GLY A 311 9.72 -5.25 -11.33
C GLY A 311 9.10 -5.53 -9.95
N GLY A 312 8.67 -4.49 -9.25
CA GLY A 312 7.98 -4.58 -7.95
C GLY A 312 6.53 -4.12 -8.00
N ALA A 313 5.91 -4.06 -6.82
CA ALA A 313 4.55 -3.56 -6.64
C ALA A 313 4.51 -2.03 -6.55
N PRO A 314 3.35 -1.39 -6.83
CA PRO A 314 3.21 0.06 -6.72
C PRO A 314 3.66 0.59 -5.37
N ALA A 315 4.36 1.72 -5.39
CA ALA A 315 4.83 2.38 -4.19
C ALA A 315 3.76 3.30 -3.60
N ALA A 316 3.82 3.52 -2.29
CA ALA A 316 3.05 4.56 -1.61
C ALA A 316 3.75 5.00 -0.32
N VAL A 317 3.36 6.19 0.16
CA VAL A 317 3.75 6.65 1.49
C VAL A 317 3.14 5.75 2.55
N TYR A 318 3.97 5.23 3.45
CA TYR A 318 3.55 4.34 4.53
C TYR A 318 2.97 5.11 5.71
N ILE A 319 1.80 4.67 6.19
CA ILE A 319 1.16 5.22 7.39
C ILE A 319 1.99 4.95 8.64
N GLU A 320 2.82 3.92 8.64
CA GLU A 320 3.79 3.60 9.69
C GLU A 320 4.81 4.72 9.93
N SER A 321 4.97 5.64 8.97
CA SER A 321 5.72 6.89 9.18
C SER A 321 5.19 7.71 10.36
N ALA A 322 3.93 7.51 10.74
CA ALA A 322 3.34 8.08 11.93
C ALA A 322 4.06 7.66 13.21
N ALA A 323 4.63 6.46 13.28
CA ALA A 323 5.42 6.01 14.43
C ALA A 323 6.70 6.84 14.60
N GLY A 324 7.40 7.13 13.50
CA GLY A 324 8.59 8.00 13.53
C GLY A 324 8.26 9.44 13.84
N THR A 325 7.16 9.99 13.30
CA THR A 325 6.74 11.36 13.62
C THR A 325 6.29 11.48 15.08
N ALA A 326 5.65 10.44 15.64
CA ALA A 326 5.33 10.34 17.06
C ALA A 326 6.60 10.29 17.93
N ALA A 327 7.69 9.67 17.44
CA ALA A 327 9.01 9.67 18.08
C ALA A 327 9.76 11.01 17.91
N GLY A 328 9.16 12.00 17.24
CA GLY A 328 9.68 13.36 17.10
C GLY A 328 10.36 13.66 15.76
N GLY A 329 10.26 12.81 14.76
CA GLY A 329 10.72 13.05 13.40
C GLY A 329 9.91 14.15 12.71
N LYS A 330 10.60 15.18 12.22
CA LYS A 330 9.98 16.36 11.60
C LYS A 330 10.60 16.73 10.26
N THR A 331 11.71 16.10 9.91
CA THR A 331 12.49 16.49 8.73
C THR A 331 12.74 15.31 7.79
N GLY A 332 13.25 15.61 6.59
CA GLY A 332 13.61 14.59 5.62
C GLY A 332 14.75 13.67 6.05
N LEU A 333 15.50 13.99 7.09
CA LEU A 333 16.55 13.12 7.60
C LEU A 333 15.97 11.79 8.11
N THR A 334 14.79 11.84 8.75
CA THR A 334 14.03 10.65 9.16
C THR A 334 13.79 9.69 7.98
N ALA A 335 13.24 10.18 6.87
CA ALA A 335 12.97 9.37 5.69
C ALA A 335 14.25 8.93 4.96
N ALA A 336 15.27 9.80 4.90
CA ALA A 336 16.54 9.46 4.29
C ALA A 336 17.24 8.31 5.01
N LEU A 337 17.20 8.27 6.35
CA LEU A 337 17.73 7.14 7.12
C LEU A 337 16.98 5.85 6.80
N VAL A 338 15.65 5.89 6.70
CA VAL A 338 14.85 4.72 6.30
C VAL A 338 15.32 4.19 4.94
N GLY A 339 15.52 5.08 3.96
CA GLY A 339 16.00 4.70 2.64
C GLY A 339 17.38 4.02 2.67
N VAL A 340 18.31 4.55 3.47
CA VAL A 340 19.64 3.93 3.66
C VAL A 340 19.53 2.56 4.31
N LEU A 341 18.68 2.40 5.32
CA LEU A 341 18.48 1.11 5.99
C LEU A 341 17.88 0.07 5.02
N PHE A 342 16.94 0.44 4.15
CA PHE A 342 16.43 -0.47 3.11
C PHE A 342 17.50 -0.86 2.08
N LEU A 343 18.43 0.03 1.74
CA LEU A 343 19.59 -0.36 0.90
C LEU A 343 20.46 -1.42 1.56
N LEU A 344 20.61 -1.38 2.87
CA LEU A 344 21.37 -2.40 3.59
C LEU A 344 20.64 -3.75 3.63
N MET A 345 19.30 -3.73 3.58
CA MET A 345 18.49 -4.96 3.59
C MET A 345 18.57 -5.78 2.30
N ILE A 346 19.03 -5.21 1.18
CA ILE A 346 19.09 -5.92 -0.11
C ILE A 346 19.93 -7.21 -0.08
N PHE A 347 20.91 -7.27 0.80
CA PHE A 347 21.78 -8.44 0.97
C PHE A 347 21.13 -9.58 1.76
N LEU A 348 19.96 -9.35 2.36
CA LEU A 348 19.24 -10.31 3.19
C LEU A 348 18.14 -11.08 2.43
N SER A 349 18.22 -11.11 1.10
CA SER A 349 17.21 -11.78 0.25
C SER A 349 16.95 -13.25 0.60
N PRO A 350 17.90 -14.08 1.08
CA PRO A 350 17.59 -15.45 1.47
C PRO A 350 16.59 -15.57 2.62
N LEU A 351 16.46 -14.52 3.45
CA LEU A 351 15.49 -14.53 4.55
C LEU A 351 14.04 -14.54 4.04
N SER A 352 13.77 -14.10 2.80
CA SER A 352 12.43 -14.17 2.23
C SER A 352 11.90 -15.59 2.06
N TYR A 353 12.79 -16.56 1.83
CA TYR A 353 12.44 -17.97 1.69
C TYR A 353 12.21 -18.68 3.04
N LEU A 354 12.73 -18.10 4.13
CA LEU A 354 12.55 -18.63 5.47
C LEU A 354 11.16 -18.35 6.05
N VAL A 355 10.44 -17.37 5.48
CA VAL A 355 9.18 -16.89 6.05
C VAL A 355 7.99 -17.52 5.33
N PRO A 356 7.27 -18.46 5.98
CA PRO A 356 6.11 -19.09 5.39
C PRO A 356 4.90 -18.13 5.35
N ALA A 357 3.92 -18.42 4.51
CA ALA A 357 2.72 -17.59 4.33
C ALA A 357 1.95 -17.36 5.64
N TYR A 358 1.90 -18.37 6.52
CA TYR A 358 1.22 -18.24 7.82
C TYR A 358 1.97 -17.36 8.83
N ALA A 359 3.22 -17.00 8.58
CA ALA A 359 3.94 -16.02 9.38
C ALA A 359 3.64 -14.59 8.94
N THR A 360 3.32 -14.37 7.66
CA THR A 360 2.95 -13.05 7.12
C THR A 360 1.45 -12.78 7.18
N ALA A 361 0.62 -13.81 7.20
CA ALA A 361 -0.84 -13.68 7.26
C ALA A 361 -1.36 -12.83 8.42
N PRO A 362 -0.82 -12.93 9.67
CA PRO A 362 -1.21 -12.04 10.77
C PRO A 362 -1.00 -10.56 10.46
N ALA A 363 0.12 -10.22 9.80
CA ALA A 363 0.43 -8.84 9.40
C ALA A 363 -0.56 -8.34 8.35
N LEU A 364 -0.88 -9.17 7.33
CA LEU A 364 -1.89 -8.82 6.32
C LEU A 364 -3.28 -8.64 6.95
N MET A 365 -3.67 -9.52 7.85
CA MET A 365 -4.94 -9.39 8.57
C MET A 365 -4.96 -8.12 9.41
N TYR A 366 -3.88 -7.79 10.11
CA TYR A 366 -3.78 -6.57 10.89
C TYR A 366 -3.94 -5.32 10.03
N VAL A 367 -3.21 -5.23 8.90
CA VAL A 367 -3.35 -4.12 7.94
C VAL A 367 -4.76 -4.04 7.38
N GLY A 368 -5.35 -5.19 7.01
CA GLY A 368 -6.75 -5.26 6.57
C GLY A 368 -7.72 -4.68 7.60
N LEU A 369 -7.56 -5.04 8.88
CA LEU A 369 -8.39 -4.52 9.98
C LEU A 369 -8.18 -3.00 10.19
N LEU A 370 -6.96 -2.49 10.06
CA LEU A 370 -6.71 -1.05 10.10
C LEU A 370 -7.41 -0.30 8.97
N MET A 371 -7.46 -0.89 7.77
CA MET A 371 -8.16 -0.29 6.63
C MET A 371 -9.69 -0.29 6.83
N LEU A 372 -10.26 -1.27 7.56
CA LEU A 372 -11.66 -1.27 7.93
C LEU A 372 -12.05 -0.08 8.84
N ALA A 373 -11.11 0.50 9.57
CA ALA A 373 -11.37 1.70 10.36
C ALA A 373 -11.85 2.90 9.52
N ASN A 374 -11.68 2.88 8.19
CA ASN A 374 -12.28 3.89 7.31
C ASN A 374 -13.81 3.94 7.37
N VAL A 375 -14.47 2.91 7.91
CA VAL A 375 -15.93 2.92 8.13
C VAL A 375 -16.36 4.08 9.05
N THR A 376 -15.52 4.47 10.00
CA THR A 376 -15.79 5.58 10.92
C THR A 376 -15.74 6.96 10.25
N LYS A 377 -15.19 7.03 9.02
CA LYS A 377 -15.08 8.25 8.22
C LYS A 377 -16.25 8.41 7.24
N LEU A 378 -17.12 7.40 7.11
CA LEU A 378 -18.33 7.50 6.30
C LEU A 378 -19.33 8.44 6.98
N ASP A 379 -19.87 9.40 6.23
CA ASP A 379 -20.91 10.30 6.73
C ASP A 379 -22.29 9.69 6.52
N PHE A 380 -22.82 9.02 7.53
CA PHE A 380 -24.14 8.41 7.49
C PHE A 380 -25.30 9.42 7.49
N ASN A 381 -25.03 10.73 7.72
CA ASN A 381 -26.04 11.77 7.50
C ASN A 381 -26.34 11.95 6.01
N ASP A 382 -25.35 11.66 5.15
CA ASP A 382 -25.53 11.53 3.72
C ASP A 382 -25.60 10.04 3.34
N SER A 383 -26.78 9.46 3.52
CA SER A 383 -26.98 8.02 3.33
C SER A 383 -26.67 7.53 1.92
N VAL A 384 -26.89 8.34 0.89
CA VAL A 384 -26.60 7.96 -0.51
C VAL A 384 -25.10 7.80 -0.72
N ASP A 385 -24.29 8.75 -0.22
CA ASP A 385 -22.83 8.68 -0.32
C ASP A 385 -22.27 7.52 0.50
N ALA A 386 -22.71 7.40 1.77
CA ALA A 386 -22.23 6.34 2.66
C ALA A 386 -22.58 4.93 2.15
N LEU A 387 -23.83 4.71 1.73
CA LEU A 387 -24.27 3.40 1.24
C LEU A 387 -23.62 3.03 -0.11
N SER A 388 -23.38 4.02 -0.98
CA SER A 388 -22.63 3.80 -2.22
C SER A 388 -21.19 3.38 -1.94
N GLY A 389 -20.54 3.98 -0.93
CA GLY A 389 -19.23 3.56 -0.46
C GLY A 389 -19.24 2.16 0.14
N MET A 390 -20.24 1.82 0.94
CA MET A 390 -20.38 0.45 1.48
C MET A 390 -20.62 -0.58 0.37
N LEU A 391 -21.43 -0.24 -0.63
CA LEU A 391 -21.63 -1.10 -1.80
C LEU A 391 -20.33 -1.33 -2.57
N CYS A 392 -19.54 -0.26 -2.78
CA CYS A 392 -18.19 -0.36 -3.34
C CYS A 392 -17.35 -1.38 -2.55
N ALA A 393 -17.29 -1.24 -1.21
CA ALA A 393 -16.51 -2.11 -0.35
C ALA A 393 -16.94 -3.59 -0.45
N VAL A 394 -18.22 -3.86 -0.41
CA VAL A 394 -18.78 -5.22 -0.47
C VAL A 394 -18.47 -5.87 -1.81
N PHE A 395 -18.65 -5.16 -2.93
CA PHE A 395 -18.41 -5.72 -4.25
C PHE A 395 -16.93 -5.90 -4.59
N ILE A 396 -16.03 -5.13 -4.00
CA ILE A 396 -14.58 -5.42 -4.09
C ILE A 396 -14.28 -6.84 -3.59
N VAL A 397 -14.89 -7.23 -2.47
CA VAL A 397 -14.65 -8.55 -1.87
C VAL A 397 -15.39 -9.65 -2.61
N LEU A 398 -16.67 -9.44 -2.91
CA LEU A 398 -17.51 -10.46 -3.55
C LEU A 398 -17.02 -10.83 -4.96
N THR A 399 -16.44 -9.87 -5.67
CA THR A 399 -15.92 -10.09 -7.03
C THR A 399 -14.40 -10.27 -7.07
N CYS A 400 -13.71 -10.09 -5.94
CA CYS A 400 -12.25 -10.02 -5.88
C CYS A 400 -11.66 -9.00 -6.88
N ASN A 401 -12.43 -7.96 -7.24
CA ASN A 401 -12.07 -6.99 -8.25
C ASN A 401 -12.40 -5.56 -7.76
N ILE A 402 -11.34 -4.77 -7.57
CA ILE A 402 -11.45 -3.39 -7.06
C ILE A 402 -12.18 -2.50 -8.06
N VAL A 403 -11.93 -2.70 -9.37
CA VAL A 403 -12.56 -1.91 -10.45
C VAL A 403 -14.07 -2.07 -10.43
N THR A 404 -14.54 -3.31 -10.30
CA THR A 404 -15.99 -3.64 -10.23
C THR A 404 -16.64 -2.96 -9.03
N GLY A 405 -16.00 -3.03 -7.85
CA GLY A 405 -16.52 -2.38 -6.66
C GLY A 405 -16.62 -0.86 -6.81
N ILE A 406 -15.58 -0.21 -7.32
CA ILE A 406 -15.56 1.23 -7.57
C ILE A 406 -16.66 1.61 -8.57
N MET A 407 -16.78 0.89 -9.68
CA MET A 407 -17.80 1.14 -10.68
C MET A 407 -19.22 1.07 -10.09
N LEU A 408 -19.53 0.00 -9.37
CA LEU A 408 -20.85 -0.17 -8.75
C LEU A 408 -21.13 0.90 -7.70
N GLY A 409 -20.11 1.32 -6.94
CA GLY A 409 -20.21 2.44 -6.02
C GLY A 409 -20.59 3.75 -6.73
N PHE A 410 -19.89 4.09 -7.83
CA PHE A 410 -20.20 5.29 -8.62
C PHE A 410 -21.59 5.23 -9.25
N VAL A 411 -21.98 4.09 -9.82
CA VAL A 411 -23.31 3.90 -10.40
C VAL A 411 -24.38 4.07 -9.32
N ALA A 412 -24.24 3.43 -8.18
CA ALA A 412 -25.19 3.55 -7.07
C ALA A 412 -25.30 4.97 -6.54
N LEU A 413 -24.18 5.69 -6.46
CA LEU A 413 -24.19 7.10 -6.06
C LEU A 413 -24.96 7.97 -7.05
N VAL A 414 -24.62 7.88 -8.34
CA VAL A 414 -25.26 8.72 -9.36
C VAL A 414 -26.75 8.41 -9.46
N VAL A 415 -27.12 7.13 -9.55
CA VAL A 415 -28.52 6.71 -9.63
C VAL A 415 -29.27 7.06 -8.35
N GLY A 416 -28.66 6.80 -7.17
CA GLY A 416 -29.23 7.13 -5.88
C GLY A 416 -29.54 8.62 -5.72
N ARG A 417 -28.62 9.51 -6.14
CA ARG A 417 -28.82 10.97 -6.14
C ARG A 417 -29.94 11.40 -7.08
N LEU A 418 -30.06 10.74 -8.25
CA LEU A 418 -31.13 11.03 -9.20
C LEU A 418 -32.50 10.68 -8.59
N PHE A 419 -32.64 9.51 -7.97
CA PHE A 419 -33.90 9.11 -7.31
C PHE A 419 -34.21 9.92 -6.05
N ALA A 420 -33.18 10.38 -5.33
CA ALA A 420 -33.34 11.26 -4.17
C ALA A 420 -33.66 12.71 -4.56
N ALA A 421 -33.73 13.04 -5.87
CA ALA A 421 -33.88 14.40 -6.39
C ALA A 421 -32.80 15.38 -5.88
N GLU A 422 -31.60 14.87 -5.56
CA GLU A 422 -30.47 15.65 -5.04
C GLU A 422 -29.48 16.06 -6.14
N TRP A 423 -29.99 16.55 -7.28
CA TRP A 423 -29.21 16.93 -8.49
C TRP A 423 -28.08 17.91 -8.18
N LYS A 424 -28.31 18.79 -7.19
CA LYS A 424 -27.30 19.80 -6.80
C LYS A 424 -26.06 19.23 -6.12
N LYS A 425 -26.15 18.01 -5.60
CA LYS A 425 -25.03 17.30 -5.00
C LYS A 425 -24.25 16.45 -6.01
N LEU A 426 -24.78 16.29 -7.24
CA LEU A 426 -24.08 15.61 -8.34
C LEU A 426 -23.08 16.55 -8.98
N ASN A 427 -21.82 16.17 -8.89
CA ASN A 427 -20.75 16.85 -9.62
C ASN A 427 -20.61 16.25 -11.02
N ILE A 428 -20.40 17.09 -12.03
CA ILE A 428 -20.25 16.67 -13.43
C ILE A 428 -19.10 15.66 -13.55
N GLY A 429 -17.99 15.87 -12.82
CA GLY A 429 -16.85 14.94 -12.80
C GLY A 429 -17.23 13.54 -12.30
N THR A 430 -18.03 13.45 -11.25
CA THR A 430 -18.56 12.18 -10.73
C THR A 430 -19.39 11.43 -11.77
N VAL A 431 -20.24 12.14 -12.50
CA VAL A 431 -21.08 11.56 -13.56
C VAL A 431 -20.21 11.07 -14.72
N ILE A 432 -19.23 11.86 -15.16
CA ILE A 432 -18.31 11.48 -16.25
C ILE A 432 -17.55 10.20 -15.86
N ILE A 433 -17.03 10.11 -14.63
CA ILE A 433 -16.32 8.93 -14.16
C ILE A 433 -17.27 7.72 -14.13
N ALA A 434 -18.48 7.87 -13.58
CA ALA A 434 -19.45 6.79 -13.55
C ALA A 434 -19.79 6.26 -14.95
N VAL A 435 -20.07 7.17 -15.91
CA VAL A 435 -20.38 6.82 -17.29
C VAL A 435 -19.19 6.15 -17.98
N ALA A 436 -17.97 6.66 -17.79
CA ALA A 436 -16.76 6.06 -18.35
C ALA A 436 -16.56 4.63 -17.83
N LEU A 437 -16.69 4.41 -16.52
CA LEU A 437 -16.57 3.08 -15.93
C LEU A 437 -17.63 2.11 -16.44
N VAL A 438 -18.89 2.56 -16.61
CA VAL A 438 -19.97 1.73 -17.18
C VAL A 438 -19.69 1.39 -18.63
N ILE A 439 -19.22 2.33 -19.45
CA ILE A 439 -18.86 2.07 -20.85
C ILE A 439 -17.74 1.03 -20.91
N PHE A 440 -16.70 1.16 -20.09
CA PHE A 440 -15.62 0.17 -20.03
C PHE A 440 -16.13 -1.22 -19.64
N TYR A 441 -17.04 -1.28 -18.67
CA TYR A 441 -17.61 -2.55 -18.24
C TYR A 441 -18.53 -3.18 -19.29
N ALA A 442 -19.41 -2.37 -19.89
CA ALA A 442 -20.33 -2.82 -20.95
C ALA A 442 -19.60 -3.23 -22.23
N GLY A 443 -18.42 -2.64 -22.49
CA GLY A 443 -17.53 -3.01 -23.60
C GLY A 443 -16.82 -4.36 -23.41
N GLY A 444 -17.02 -5.04 -22.29
CA GLY A 444 -16.32 -6.29 -21.96
C GLY A 444 -14.83 -6.11 -21.63
N TRP A 445 -14.44 -4.88 -21.31
CA TRP A 445 -13.04 -4.53 -21.03
C TRP A 445 -12.66 -4.62 -19.54
N ALA A 446 -13.59 -5.04 -18.70
CA ALA A 446 -13.42 -5.12 -17.24
C ALA A 446 -13.65 -6.54 -16.68
N ILE A 447 -13.42 -7.56 -17.49
CA ILE A 447 -13.55 -8.97 -17.05
C ILE A 447 -12.23 -9.44 -16.49
#